data_5496fdd4cfd1682f4bdee0e4cbda31dd
#
_entry.id   5496fdd4cfd1682f4bdee0e4cbda31dd
#
_cell.length_a   1.000
_cell.length_b   1.000
_cell.length_c   1.000
_cell.angle_alpha   90.00
_cell.angle_beta   90.00
_cell.angle_gamma   90.00
#
_symmetry.space_group_name_H-M   'P 1'
#
loop_
_entity.id
_entity.type
_entity.pdbx_description
1 polymer ?
#
loop_
_entity_poly.entity_id
_entity_poly.type
_entity_poly.pdbx_seq_one_letter_code
_entity_poly.pdbx_strand_id
1 'polypeptide(L)'
;VRGAGEWDLGWGWHMATTLMGKAYEPGDPRKNATLLYFRHSNDDPITPENTNTPYGESPVSTAMGAYFNKKAYTDPALRRKYTRMGFWVNIRLIRYPDVLLMAAESANEKGLMGEASGYLEQVRAHARGTLTNVLPKVESLDQSVLREAIRHERRVELGLEPDRFYDLVRWGIAQEVLQAAG
;
A
#
# COMPACT_ATOMS: atom_id res chain seq x y z
N VAL A 1 13.86 -1.77 2.06
CA VAL A 1 14.30 -3.11 2.48
C VAL A 1 15.72 -3.01 2.99
N ARG A 2 16.02 -3.62 4.14
CA ARG A 2 17.37 -3.60 4.69
C ARG A 2 18.23 -4.59 3.93
N GLY A 3 19.31 -4.12 3.35
CA GLY A 3 20.34 -4.98 2.82
C GLY A 3 21.12 -5.61 3.97
N ALA A 4 21.13 -6.92 4.04
CA ALA A 4 22.08 -7.66 4.83
C ALA A 4 22.96 -8.42 3.85
N GLY A 5 24.25 -8.13 3.87
CA GLY A 5 25.24 -8.87 3.09
C GLY A 5 24.92 -8.99 1.60
N GLU A 6 24.61 -10.18 1.17
CA GLU A 6 24.33 -10.55 -0.21
C GLU A 6 23.10 -9.88 -0.85
N TRP A 7 22.17 -9.39 -0.02
CA TRP A 7 20.92 -8.80 -0.53
C TRP A 7 21.04 -7.35 -0.92
N ASP A 8 21.97 -6.62 -0.33
CA ASP A 8 22.32 -5.23 -0.62
C ASP A 8 21.15 -4.31 -1.04
N LEU A 9 20.05 -4.41 -0.29
CA LEU A 9 18.75 -3.79 -0.62
C LEU A 9 18.55 -2.40 -0.01
N GLY A 10 19.64 -1.75 0.42
CA GLY A 10 19.61 -0.43 1.03
C GLY A 10 19.49 -0.45 2.56
N TRP A 11 19.19 0.71 3.13
CA TRP A 11 19.31 0.97 4.58
C TRP A 11 18.12 0.47 5.42
N GLY A 12 17.04 0.01 4.80
CA GLY A 12 15.87 -0.51 5.50
C GLY A 12 14.99 0.54 6.17
N TRP A 13 15.03 1.78 5.72
CA TRP A 13 14.28 2.87 6.35
C TRP A 13 12.81 2.93 5.96
N HIS A 14 12.43 2.31 4.85
CA HIS A 14 11.05 2.35 4.35
C HIS A 14 10.32 1.03 4.63
N MET A 15 10.15 0.72 5.91
CA MET A 15 9.38 -0.43 6.37
C MET A 15 7.97 0.00 6.77
N ALA A 16 7.00 -0.88 6.53
CA ALA A 16 5.63 -0.65 6.97
C ALA A 16 5.44 -1.05 8.43
N THR A 17 4.60 -0.28 9.12
CA THR A 17 4.15 -0.58 10.47
C THR A 17 3.00 -1.59 10.47
N THR A 18 2.67 -2.15 11.64
CA THR A 18 1.47 -2.99 11.85
C THR A 18 0.18 -2.25 11.49
N LEU A 19 0.15 -0.92 11.66
CA LEU A 19 -1.00 -0.08 11.30
C LEU A 19 -1.28 -0.10 9.79
N MET A 20 -0.25 -0.28 8.94
CA MET A 20 -0.45 -0.44 7.51
C MET A 20 -1.04 -1.83 7.20
N GLY A 21 -0.55 -2.89 7.85
CA GLY A 21 -1.09 -4.23 7.70
C GLY A 21 -2.56 -4.34 8.10
N LYS A 22 -2.96 -3.64 9.17
CA LYS A 22 -4.34 -3.56 9.67
C LYS A 22 -5.26 -2.66 8.84
N ALA A 23 -4.71 -1.84 7.94
CA ALA A 23 -5.52 -0.96 7.09
C ALA A 23 -6.20 -1.71 5.95
N TYR A 24 -5.70 -2.85 5.52
CA TYR A 24 -6.31 -3.65 4.46
C TYR A 24 -7.57 -4.35 4.96
N GLU A 25 -8.61 -4.31 4.14
CA GLU A 25 -9.85 -5.07 4.39
C GLU A 25 -9.58 -6.59 4.34
N PRO A 26 -10.39 -7.40 5.03
CA PRO A 26 -10.25 -8.85 4.98
C PRO A 26 -10.30 -9.37 3.52
N GLY A 27 -9.28 -10.14 3.14
CA GLY A 27 -9.18 -10.70 1.80
C GLY A 27 -8.70 -9.73 0.70
N ASP A 28 -8.34 -8.49 1.03
CA ASP A 28 -7.78 -7.55 0.05
C ASP A 28 -6.47 -8.10 -0.54
N PRO A 29 -6.42 -8.43 -1.85
CA PRO A 29 -5.23 -9.03 -2.45
C PRO A 29 -4.04 -8.08 -2.49
N ARG A 30 -4.26 -6.77 -2.40
CA ARG A 30 -3.20 -5.77 -2.38
C ARG A 30 -2.32 -5.85 -1.15
N LYS A 31 -2.84 -6.39 -0.03
CA LYS A 31 -2.05 -6.62 1.18
C LYS A 31 -0.82 -7.45 0.85
N ASN A 32 -1.02 -8.62 0.25
CA ASN A 32 0.07 -9.52 -0.13
C ASN A 32 0.92 -9.00 -1.30
N ALA A 33 0.38 -8.14 -2.15
CA ALA A 33 1.12 -7.51 -3.24
C ALA A 33 2.02 -6.35 -2.76
N THR A 34 1.66 -5.70 -1.65
CA THR A 34 2.33 -4.52 -1.12
C THR A 34 3.31 -4.86 0.01
N LEU A 35 2.91 -5.77 0.90
CA LEU A 35 3.62 -6.10 2.12
C LEU A 35 4.33 -7.44 1.99
N LEU A 36 5.62 -7.45 2.28
CA LEU A 36 6.39 -8.66 2.50
C LEU A 36 6.48 -8.89 4.01
N TYR A 37 5.85 -9.95 4.47
CA TYR A 37 5.82 -10.31 5.89
C TYR A 37 7.15 -10.86 6.31
N PHE A 38 7.59 -10.47 7.49
CA PHE A 38 8.91 -10.87 7.93
C PHE A 38 8.94 -11.66 9.22
N ARG A 39 8.15 -11.33 10.17
CA ARG A 39 7.81 -11.98 11.44
C ARG A 39 6.73 -11.15 12.14
N HIS A 40 5.63 -11.81 12.48
CA HIS A 40 4.75 -11.48 13.59
C HIS A 40 4.16 -10.07 13.67
N SER A 41 2.99 -9.92 13.19
CA SER A 41 1.94 -9.53 14.11
C SER A 41 1.17 -10.82 14.44
N ASN A 42 0.78 -11.01 15.69
CA ASN A 42 -0.09 -12.12 16.09
C ASN A 42 -1.44 -12.10 15.37
N ASP A 43 -1.73 -11.03 14.62
CA ASP A 43 -2.99 -10.76 13.93
C ASP A 43 -2.97 -11.22 12.46
N ASP A 44 -1.80 -11.53 11.90
CA ASP A 44 -1.68 -11.97 10.49
C ASP A 44 -0.98 -13.32 10.42
N PRO A 45 -1.67 -14.39 10.04
CA PRO A 45 -1.04 -15.68 9.88
C PRO A 45 0.04 -15.63 8.81
N ILE A 46 1.18 -16.24 9.09
CA ILE A 46 2.27 -16.39 8.13
C ILE A 46 1.88 -17.50 7.16
N THR A 47 1.77 -17.15 5.89
CA THR A 47 1.52 -18.11 4.81
C THR A 47 2.69 -18.10 3.81
N PRO A 48 2.87 -19.14 2.99
CA PRO A 48 3.89 -19.12 1.94
C PRO A 48 3.78 -17.92 1.00
N GLU A 49 2.56 -17.49 0.69
CA GLU A 49 2.32 -16.37 -0.22
C GLU A 49 2.79 -15.02 0.35
N ASN A 50 2.75 -14.86 1.68
CA ASN A 50 3.13 -13.60 2.32
C ASN A 50 4.56 -13.58 2.87
N THR A 51 5.19 -14.74 3.05
CA THR A 51 6.57 -14.86 3.56
C THR A 51 7.61 -14.99 2.47
N ASN A 52 7.24 -15.54 1.32
CA ASN A 52 8.16 -15.68 0.21
C ASN A 52 8.27 -14.38 -0.58
N THR A 53 9.50 -14.03 -0.93
CA THR A 53 9.70 -12.94 -1.88
C THR A 53 9.16 -13.32 -3.27
N PRO A 54 8.91 -12.35 -4.16
CA PRO A 54 8.47 -12.64 -5.52
C PRO A 54 9.40 -13.58 -6.32
N TYR A 55 10.63 -13.74 -5.88
CA TYR A 55 11.67 -14.54 -6.54
C TYR A 55 12.10 -15.77 -5.74
N GLY A 56 11.32 -16.17 -4.74
CA GLY A 56 11.55 -17.40 -3.95
C GLY A 56 12.67 -17.31 -2.90
N GLU A 57 13.21 -16.12 -2.66
CA GLU A 57 14.18 -15.94 -1.58
C GLU A 57 13.50 -15.96 -0.21
N SER A 58 14.16 -16.53 0.77
CA SER A 58 13.69 -16.43 2.16
C SER A 58 14.04 -15.05 2.74
N PRO A 59 13.12 -14.37 3.41
CA PRO A 59 13.40 -13.08 4.02
C PRO A 59 14.43 -13.19 5.15
N VAL A 60 15.26 -12.17 5.35
CA VAL A 60 16.28 -12.12 6.41
C VAL A 60 15.67 -11.79 7.77
N SER A 61 16.05 -12.50 8.82
CA SER A 61 15.37 -12.51 10.14
C SER A 61 15.66 -11.33 11.09
N THR A 62 16.34 -10.29 10.65
CA THR A 62 16.82 -9.20 11.53
C THR A 62 16.09 -7.87 11.38
N ALA A 63 14.86 -7.88 10.89
CA ALA A 63 14.12 -6.65 10.63
C ALA A 63 13.61 -5.98 11.91
N MET A 64 13.68 -4.66 11.94
CA MET A 64 13.16 -3.83 13.03
C MET A 64 11.67 -3.44 12.84
N GLY A 65 11.03 -3.84 11.74
CA GLY A 65 9.64 -3.52 11.43
C GLY A 65 8.80 -4.76 11.18
N ALA A 66 7.47 -4.58 11.06
CA ALA A 66 6.54 -5.67 10.82
C ALA A 66 6.56 -6.18 9.38
N TYR A 67 6.76 -5.28 8.40
CA TYR A 67 6.68 -5.59 6.99
C TYR A 67 7.72 -4.84 6.17
N PHE A 68 8.20 -5.49 5.10
CA PHE A 68 8.99 -4.83 4.07
C PHE A 68 8.13 -4.35 2.89
N ASN A 69 8.64 -3.38 2.15
CA ASN A 69 8.03 -2.90 0.92
C ASN A 69 8.22 -3.91 -0.22
N LYS A 70 7.16 -4.65 -0.55
CA LYS A 70 7.17 -5.62 -1.64
C LYS A 70 7.07 -4.95 -3.01
N LYS A 71 6.44 -3.78 -3.12
CA LYS A 71 6.35 -3.01 -4.37
C LYS A 71 7.71 -2.54 -4.88
N ALA A 72 8.67 -2.33 -3.99
CA ALA A 72 10.03 -1.92 -4.32
C ALA A 72 11.04 -3.09 -4.32
N TYR A 73 10.55 -4.33 -4.25
CA TYR A 73 11.40 -5.51 -4.25
C TYR A 73 11.90 -5.80 -5.66
N THR A 74 13.16 -6.15 -5.80
CA THR A 74 13.82 -6.28 -7.10
C THR A 74 14.40 -7.68 -7.31
N ASP A 75 14.54 -8.09 -8.57
CA ASP A 75 15.10 -9.37 -8.95
C ASP A 75 16.55 -9.53 -8.47
N PRO A 76 16.85 -10.56 -7.65
CA PRO A 76 18.20 -10.82 -7.13
C PRO A 76 19.25 -11.05 -8.23
N ALA A 77 18.85 -11.68 -9.34
CA ALA A 77 19.76 -11.95 -10.45
C ALA A 77 20.22 -10.66 -11.14
N LEU A 78 19.36 -9.64 -11.17
CA LEU A 78 19.68 -8.35 -11.75
C LEU A 78 20.43 -7.44 -10.77
N ARG A 79 20.21 -7.56 -9.46
CA ARG A 79 20.92 -6.74 -8.44
C ARG A 79 22.42 -6.85 -8.53
N ARG A 80 22.95 -8.03 -8.84
CA ARG A 80 24.38 -8.28 -8.96
C ARG A 80 25.06 -7.49 -10.08
N LYS A 81 24.28 -6.96 -11.03
CA LYS A 81 24.80 -6.18 -12.16
C LYS A 81 24.87 -4.68 -11.86
N TYR A 82 24.22 -4.23 -10.79
CA TYR A 82 24.10 -2.82 -10.46
C TYR A 82 24.66 -2.55 -9.06
N THR A 83 25.22 -1.38 -8.88
CA THR A 83 25.68 -0.94 -7.57
C THR A 83 24.52 -0.51 -6.69
N ARG A 84 24.74 -0.37 -5.39
CA ARG A 84 23.75 0.11 -4.40
C ARG A 84 23.02 1.39 -4.78
N MET A 85 23.57 2.19 -5.67
CA MET A 85 23.08 3.52 -6.05
C MET A 85 22.38 3.56 -7.42
N GLY A 86 22.29 2.45 -8.13
CA GLY A 86 21.82 2.45 -9.51
C GLY A 86 20.82 1.31 -9.79
N PHE A 87 19.64 1.36 -9.20
CA PHE A 87 18.58 0.41 -9.54
C PHE A 87 17.91 0.81 -10.86
N TRP A 88 17.53 -0.19 -11.65
CA TRP A 88 16.81 -0.01 -12.91
C TRP A 88 15.31 0.27 -12.74
N VAL A 89 14.82 0.26 -11.50
CA VAL A 89 13.40 0.46 -11.21
C VAL A 89 13.10 1.96 -11.19
N ASN A 90 12.22 2.38 -12.08
CA ASN A 90 11.75 3.76 -12.11
C ASN A 90 10.90 4.09 -10.87
N ILE A 91 11.10 5.27 -10.32
CA ILE A 91 10.22 5.82 -9.30
C ILE A 91 8.92 6.24 -10.01
N ARG A 92 7.81 5.68 -9.59
CA ARG A 92 6.49 6.03 -10.07
C ARG A 92 6.00 7.25 -9.30
N LEU A 93 5.88 8.38 -9.97
CA LEU A 93 5.40 9.62 -9.36
C LEU A 93 3.88 9.71 -9.36
N ILE A 94 3.23 9.23 -10.45
CA ILE A 94 1.77 9.21 -10.61
C ILE A 94 1.39 7.90 -11.28
N ARG A 95 0.32 7.27 -10.80
CA ARG A 95 -0.29 6.06 -11.37
C ARG A 95 -1.76 6.33 -11.70
N TYR A 96 -2.31 5.57 -12.64
CA TYR A 96 -3.72 5.71 -13.01
C TYR A 96 -4.70 5.59 -11.83
N PRO A 97 -4.54 4.65 -10.87
CA PRO A 97 -5.35 4.63 -9.65
C PRO A 97 -5.28 5.91 -8.83
N ASP A 98 -4.12 6.56 -8.76
CA ASP A 98 -4.01 7.85 -8.08
C ASP A 98 -4.85 8.92 -8.78
N VAL A 99 -4.82 8.99 -10.11
CA VAL A 99 -5.68 9.90 -10.89
C VAL A 99 -7.15 9.63 -10.65
N LEU A 100 -7.57 8.35 -10.63
CA LEU A 100 -8.95 7.98 -10.34
C LEU A 100 -9.37 8.40 -8.93
N LEU A 101 -8.50 8.24 -7.93
CA LEU A 101 -8.81 8.63 -6.55
C LEU A 101 -8.79 10.15 -6.36
N MET A 102 -7.97 10.89 -7.08
CA MET A 102 -8.07 12.36 -7.14
C MET A 102 -9.40 12.82 -7.78
N ALA A 103 -9.84 12.16 -8.84
CA ALA A 103 -11.14 12.42 -9.47
C ALA A 103 -12.30 12.08 -8.52
N ALA A 104 -12.22 10.93 -7.83
CA ALA A 104 -13.21 10.52 -6.83
C ALA A 104 -13.35 11.56 -5.71
N GLU A 105 -12.23 12.00 -5.15
CA GLU A 105 -12.20 13.03 -4.11
C GLU A 105 -12.80 14.35 -4.61
N SER A 106 -12.38 14.81 -5.79
CA SER A 106 -12.88 16.05 -6.39
C SER A 106 -14.39 16.01 -6.67
N ALA A 107 -14.89 14.88 -7.17
CA ALA A 107 -16.32 14.67 -7.41
C ALA A 107 -17.12 14.67 -6.10
N ASN A 108 -16.60 13.97 -5.08
CA ASN A 108 -17.21 13.93 -3.76
C ASN A 108 -17.33 15.34 -3.13
N GLU A 109 -16.26 16.12 -3.17
CA GLU A 109 -16.27 17.48 -2.59
C GLU A 109 -17.20 18.45 -3.37
N LYS A 110 -17.50 18.16 -4.63
CA LYS A 110 -18.50 18.88 -5.44
C LYS A 110 -19.93 18.38 -5.26
N GLY A 111 -20.18 17.36 -4.42
CA GLY A 111 -21.50 16.77 -4.24
C GLY A 111 -21.93 15.84 -5.36
N LEU A 112 -21.01 15.36 -6.20
CA LEU A 112 -21.26 14.43 -7.30
C LEU A 112 -21.00 12.99 -6.84
N MET A 113 -21.73 12.53 -5.81
CA MET A 113 -21.47 11.27 -5.13
C MET A 113 -21.52 10.05 -6.05
N GLY A 114 -22.40 10.05 -7.08
CA GLY A 114 -22.46 8.98 -8.07
C GLY A 114 -21.19 8.83 -8.89
N GLU A 115 -20.59 9.96 -9.32
CA GLU A 115 -19.30 9.96 -10.02
C GLU A 115 -18.17 9.54 -9.08
N ALA A 116 -18.16 10.07 -7.85
CA ALA A 116 -17.17 9.74 -6.84
C ALA A 116 -17.14 8.23 -6.55
N SER A 117 -18.31 7.63 -6.31
CA SER A 117 -18.45 6.19 -6.13
C SER A 117 -18.01 5.40 -7.38
N GLY A 118 -18.30 5.93 -8.57
CA GLY A 118 -17.89 5.31 -9.84
C GLY A 118 -16.37 5.26 -10.02
N TYR A 119 -15.66 6.34 -9.72
CA TYR A 119 -14.19 6.37 -9.77
C TYR A 119 -13.57 5.48 -8.69
N LEU A 120 -14.10 5.51 -7.47
CA LEU A 120 -13.67 4.64 -6.37
C LEU A 120 -13.82 3.17 -6.74
N GLU A 121 -14.97 2.80 -7.33
CA GLU A 121 -15.24 1.42 -7.74
C GLU A 121 -14.28 0.94 -8.83
N GLN A 122 -13.85 1.78 -9.76
CA GLN A 122 -12.86 1.37 -10.75
C GLN A 122 -11.55 0.88 -10.10
N VAL A 123 -11.09 1.55 -9.04
CA VAL A 123 -9.90 1.12 -8.28
C VAL A 123 -10.17 -0.18 -7.53
N ARG A 124 -11.29 -0.25 -6.79
CA ARG A 124 -11.67 -1.45 -6.01
C ARG A 124 -11.92 -2.66 -6.89
N ALA A 125 -12.63 -2.48 -8.02
CA ALA A 125 -12.88 -3.56 -8.96
C ALA A 125 -11.60 -4.11 -9.59
N HIS A 126 -10.65 -3.23 -9.95
CA HIS A 126 -9.35 -3.66 -10.44
C HIS A 126 -8.58 -4.48 -9.39
N ALA A 127 -8.57 -4.02 -8.15
CA ALA A 127 -7.92 -4.73 -7.05
C ALA A 127 -8.59 -6.08 -6.74
N ARG A 128 -9.91 -6.12 -6.75
CA ARG A 128 -10.73 -7.33 -6.56
C ARG A 128 -10.48 -8.37 -7.64
N GLY A 129 -10.33 -7.95 -8.89
CA GLY A 129 -10.20 -8.86 -10.03
C GLY A 129 -11.38 -9.81 -10.15
N THR A 130 -11.10 -11.11 -10.14
CA THR A 130 -12.12 -12.18 -10.22
C THR A 130 -12.59 -12.70 -8.86
N LEU A 131 -12.07 -12.13 -7.76
CA LEU A 131 -12.45 -12.56 -6.41
C LEU A 131 -13.87 -12.11 -6.08
N THR A 132 -14.60 -12.98 -5.38
CA THR A 132 -15.94 -12.70 -4.87
C THR A 132 -15.89 -12.42 -3.36
N ASN A 133 -16.80 -11.65 -2.84
CA ASN A 133 -16.94 -11.35 -1.41
C ASN A 133 -15.76 -10.58 -0.77
N VAL A 134 -14.94 -9.93 -1.58
CA VAL A 134 -13.87 -9.01 -1.12
C VAL A 134 -14.07 -7.63 -1.75
N LEU A 135 -13.66 -6.58 -1.05
CA LEU A 135 -13.71 -5.21 -1.54
C LEU A 135 -15.06 -4.85 -2.18
N PRO A 136 -16.18 -4.96 -1.47
CA PRO A 136 -17.50 -4.66 -2.05
C PRO A 136 -17.53 -3.21 -2.52
N LYS A 137 -18.36 -2.94 -3.53
CA LYS A 137 -18.61 -1.57 -4.00
C LYS A 137 -19.14 -0.71 -2.85
N VAL A 138 -18.63 0.50 -2.73
CA VAL A 138 -19.15 1.50 -1.79
C VAL A 138 -20.32 2.23 -2.44
N GLU A 139 -21.52 1.96 -1.97
CA GLU A 139 -22.77 2.48 -2.56
C GLU A 139 -23.36 3.67 -1.80
N SER A 140 -22.61 4.26 -0.86
CA SER A 140 -23.09 5.39 -0.09
C SER A 140 -23.25 6.64 -0.97
N LEU A 141 -24.33 7.39 -0.73
CA LEU A 141 -24.54 8.73 -1.25
C LEU A 141 -24.30 9.81 -0.20
N ASP A 142 -23.82 9.43 0.97
CA ASP A 142 -23.36 10.37 2.00
C ASP A 142 -21.93 10.83 1.69
N GLN A 143 -21.75 12.14 1.58
CA GLN A 143 -20.45 12.75 1.25
C GLN A 143 -19.36 12.42 2.26
N SER A 144 -19.70 12.37 3.55
CA SER A 144 -18.74 12.10 4.61
C SER A 144 -18.29 10.63 4.58
N VAL A 145 -19.21 9.72 4.35
CA VAL A 145 -18.91 8.29 4.22
C VAL A 145 -18.05 8.01 3.01
N LEU A 146 -18.37 8.62 1.86
CA LEU A 146 -17.55 8.49 0.65
C LEU A 146 -16.16 9.13 0.83
N ARG A 147 -16.07 10.27 1.53
CA ARG A 147 -14.78 10.90 1.83
C ARG A 147 -13.85 9.95 2.59
N GLU A 148 -14.36 9.33 3.64
CA GLU A 148 -13.56 8.37 4.41
C GLU A 148 -13.21 7.11 3.60
N ALA A 149 -14.13 6.60 2.79
CA ALA A 149 -13.86 5.48 1.89
C ALA A 149 -12.76 5.81 0.86
N ILE A 150 -12.80 6.99 0.25
CA ILE A 150 -11.79 7.45 -0.71
C ILE A 150 -10.42 7.63 -0.02
N ARG A 151 -10.39 8.23 1.18
CA ARG A 151 -9.17 8.40 1.97
C ARG A 151 -8.57 7.07 2.38
N HIS A 152 -9.42 6.12 2.77
CA HIS A 152 -9.02 4.75 3.08
C HIS A 152 -8.43 4.06 1.84
N GLU A 153 -9.13 4.15 0.71
CA GLU A 153 -8.68 3.56 -0.55
C GLU A 153 -7.32 4.12 -1.01
N ARG A 154 -7.12 5.44 -0.90
CA ARG A 154 -5.81 6.06 -1.15
C ARG A 154 -4.72 5.46 -0.26
N ARG A 155 -5.01 5.27 1.02
CA ARG A 155 -4.06 4.70 1.98
C ARG A 155 -3.60 3.29 1.58
N VAL A 156 -4.52 2.42 1.16
CA VAL A 156 -4.22 1.02 0.86
C VAL A 156 -3.68 0.84 -0.57
N GLU A 157 -4.23 1.56 -1.54
CA GLU A 157 -3.79 1.51 -2.93
C GLU A 157 -2.39 2.09 -3.13
N LEU A 158 -2.13 3.26 -2.52
CA LEU A 158 -0.84 3.95 -2.61
C LEU A 158 0.11 3.59 -1.44
N GLY A 159 -0.20 2.52 -0.72
CA GLY A 159 0.59 2.04 0.40
C GLY A 159 2.06 1.84 0.05
N LEU A 160 2.98 2.39 0.87
CA LEU A 160 4.43 2.41 0.66
C LEU A 160 4.91 3.17 -0.58
N GLU A 161 4.07 4.04 -1.12
CA GLU A 161 4.41 5.09 -2.06
C GLU A 161 4.51 6.45 -1.32
N PRO A 162 5.07 7.51 -1.90
CA PRO A 162 5.41 8.72 -1.13
C PRO A 162 4.24 9.61 -0.73
N ASP A 163 3.01 9.28 -1.15
CA ASP A 163 1.86 10.19 -1.13
C ASP A 163 1.24 10.41 0.26
N ARG A 164 1.33 9.42 1.16
CA ARG A 164 0.56 9.42 2.42
C ARG A 164 0.74 10.66 3.28
N PHE A 165 1.96 11.16 3.44
CA PHE A 165 2.20 12.33 4.27
C PHE A 165 1.55 13.59 3.67
N TYR A 166 1.67 13.75 2.36
CA TYR A 166 1.05 14.87 1.64
C TYR A 166 -0.47 14.81 1.70
N ASP A 167 -1.07 13.63 1.60
CA ASP A 167 -2.50 13.42 1.80
C ASP A 167 -2.95 13.87 3.20
N LEU A 168 -2.27 13.44 4.25
CA LEU A 168 -2.59 13.83 5.62
C LEU A 168 -2.50 15.35 5.85
N VAL A 169 -1.48 15.99 5.28
CA VAL A 169 -1.27 17.44 5.38
C VAL A 169 -2.38 18.20 4.64
N ARG A 170 -2.67 17.85 3.39
CA ARG A 170 -3.70 18.54 2.60
C ARG A 170 -5.12 18.31 3.12
N TRP A 171 -5.37 17.21 3.81
CA TRP A 171 -6.64 16.95 4.52
C TRP A 171 -6.73 17.64 5.89
N GLY A 172 -5.64 18.20 6.39
CA GLY A 172 -5.58 18.87 7.70
C GLY A 172 -5.62 17.92 8.91
N ILE A 173 -5.36 16.63 8.70
CA ILE A 173 -5.46 15.59 9.75
C ILE A 173 -4.11 14.99 10.15
N ALA A 174 -3.00 15.57 9.68
CA ALA A 174 -1.67 15.02 9.93
C ALA A 174 -1.34 14.92 11.42
N GLN A 175 -1.63 15.97 12.20
CA GLN A 175 -1.34 15.97 13.64
C GLN A 175 -2.12 14.87 14.37
N GLU A 176 -3.41 14.76 14.14
CA GLU A 176 -4.29 13.76 14.77
C GLU A 176 -3.81 12.34 14.45
N VAL A 177 -3.61 12.04 13.16
CA VAL A 177 -3.23 10.69 12.71
C VAL A 177 -1.84 10.31 13.20
N LEU A 178 -0.88 11.23 13.23
CA LEU A 178 0.47 10.94 13.70
C LEU A 178 0.53 10.77 15.22
N GLN A 179 -0.24 11.54 15.98
CA GLN A 179 -0.35 11.36 17.44
C GLN A 179 -1.02 10.01 17.80
N ALA A 180 -2.03 9.59 17.03
CA ALA A 180 -2.69 8.30 17.23
C ALA A 180 -1.80 7.10 16.83
N ALA A 181 -0.78 7.33 16.03
CA ALA A 181 0.14 6.28 15.58
C ALA A 181 1.29 6.00 16.55
N GLY A 182 1.46 6.80 17.59
CA GLY A 182 2.46 6.63 18.64
C GLY A 182 3.57 7.58 18.59
#